data_c04a3cb7bd4a359caf58f3d4af418a7c
#
_entry.id   c04a3cb7bd4a359caf58f3d4af418a7c
#
_cell.length_a   1.000
_cell.length_b   1.000
_cell.length_c   1.000
_cell.angle_alpha   90.00
_cell.angle_beta   90.00
_cell.angle_gamma   90.00
#
_symmetry.space_group_name_H-M   'P 1'
#
loop_
_entity.id
_entity.type
_entity.pdbx_description
1 polymer ?
#
loop_
_entity_poly.entity_id
_entity_poly.type
_entity_poly.pdbx_seq_one_letter_code
_entity_poly.pdbx_strand_id
1 'polypeptide(L)'
;VKQRLGITDDIMGMLLLCIGIGSMCSMPLTGAMAKKYGCRKVITVASILMTGILLGLSQVDSVYLVAAFLLLFGSAIGMLDVTMNINAVLVEKISPRSIMSNYHGMWSTGCFVGAGLFALCLSNGLSVTNATCISLLIMAAIIAIFSGKLLEYGDDSNSEEKAPLIAIPKG
;
A
#
# COMPACT_ATOMS: atom_id res chain seq x y z
N VAL A 1 3.14 20.04 -1.31
CA VAL A 1 4.49 19.83 -1.88
C VAL A 1 4.80 20.92 -2.89
N LYS A 2 4.02 21.07 -3.99
CA LYS A 2 4.27 22.03 -5.06
C LYS A 2 4.48 23.47 -4.55
N GLN A 3 3.53 23.99 -3.77
CA GLN A 3 3.61 25.36 -3.21
C GLN A 3 4.78 25.52 -2.23
N ARG A 4 5.07 24.50 -1.42
CA ARG A 4 6.14 24.53 -0.42
C ARG A 4 7.53 24.52 -1.07
N LEU A 5 7.70 23.77 -2.16
CA LEU A 5 8.97 23.63 -2.88
C LEU A 5 9.16 24.64 -4.00
N GLY A 6 8.12 25.41 -4.37
CA GLY A 6 8.17 26.37 -5.48
C GLY A 6 8.49 25.74 -6.84
N ILE A 7 8.10 24.46 -7.05
CA ILE A 7 8.44 23.69 -8.27
C ILE A 7 7.40 23.86 -9.36
N THR A 8 7.86 23.68 -10.62
CA THR A 8 7.02 23.69 -11.83
C THR A 8 6.18 22.39 -11.94
N ASP A 9 5.19 22.40 -12.84
CA ASP A 9 4.33 21.25 -13.09
C ASP A 9 5.11 20.06 -13.69
N ASP A 10 6.14 20.34 -14.47
CA ASP A 10 7.03 19.32 -15.05
C ASP A 10 7.78 18.55 -13.97
N ILE A 11 8.37 19.25 -13.00
CA ILE A 11 9.05 18.63 -11.86
C ILE A 11 8.05 17.85 -11.01
N MET A 12 6.85 18.37 -10.82
CA MET A 12 5.79 17.66 -10.10
C MET A 12 5.40 16.36 -10.81
N GLY A 13 5.29 16.39 -12.15
CA GLY A 13 5.05 15.18 -12.96
C GLY A 13 6.14 14.12 -12.81
N MET A 14 7.43 14.54 -12.83
CA MET A 14 8.55 13.65 -12.58
C MET A 14 8.54 13.05 -11.16
N LEU A 15 8.16 13.83 -10.17
CA LEU A 15 8.02 13.35 -8.79
C LEU A 15 6.89 12.30 -8.67
N LEU A 16 5.77 12.49 -9.34
CA LEU A 16 4.69 11.50 -9.37
C LEU A 16 5.10 10.22 -10.11
N LEU A 17 5.95 10.33 -11.15
CA LEU A 17 6.50 9.17 -11.84
C LEU A 17 7.35 8.30 -10.92
N CYS A 18 8.06 8.89 -9.94
CA CYS A 18 8.83 8.14 -8.95
C CYS A 18 7.95 7.14 -8.17
N ILE A 19 6.69 7.49 -7.87
CA ILE A 19 5.73 6.57 -7.21
C ILE A 19 5.49 5.35 -8.09
N GLY A 20 5.20 5.56 -9.38
CA GLY A 20 4.99 4.46 -10.34
C GLY A 20 6.20 3.55 -10.47
N ILE A 21 7.39 4.12 -10.62
CA ILE A 21 8.65 3.36 -10.73
C ILE A 21 8.87 2.54 -9.45
N GLY A 22 8.73 3.13 -8.27
CA GLY A 22 8.86 2.44 -6.99
C GLY A 22 7.91 1.25 -6.87
N SER A 23 6.64 1.46 -7.24
CA SER A 23 5.62 0.41 -7.23
C SER A 23 5.99 -0.74 -8.19
N MET A 24 6.32 -0.43 -9.44
CA MET A 24 6.71 -1.44 -10.44
C MET A 24 7.93 -2.25 -10.02
N CYS A 25 8.94 -1.62 -9.44
CA CYS A 25 10.15 -2.32 -8.98
C CYS A 25 9.89 -3.24 -7.78
N SER A 26 8.97 -2.87 -6.89
CA SER A 26 8.70 -3.67 -5.68
C SER A 26 7.77 -4.86 -5.94
N MET A 27 6.85 -4.78 -6.90
CA MET A 27 5.86 -5.83 -7.16
C MET A 27 6.45 -7.24 -7.38
N PRO A 28 7.47 -7.44 -8.23
CA PRO A 28 8.05 -8.78 -8.46
C PRO A 28 8.66 -9.38 -7.19
N LEU A 29 9.28 -8.54 -6.35
CA LEU A 29 9.92 -8.96 -5.11
C LEU A 29 8.90 -9.31 -4.03
N THR A 30 7.75 -8.64 -4.05
CA THR A 30 6.71 -8.79 -3.03
C THR A 30 6.09 -10.19 -3.02
N GLY A 31 5.87 -10.78 -4.19
CA GLY A 31 5.38 -12.16 -4.29
C GLY A 31 6.28 -13.17 -3.56
N ALA A 32 7.61 -13.04 -3.76
CA ALA A 32 8.58 -13.87 -3.05
C ALA A 32 8.62 -13.58 -1.55
N MET A 33 8.50 -12.32 -1.15
CA MET A 33 8.44 -11.91 0.26
C MET A 33 7.18 -12.45 0.95
N ALA A 34 6.02 -12.34 0.30
CA ALA A 34 4.75 -12.87 0.81
C ALA A 34 4.82 -14.39 1.02
N LYS A 35 5.43 -15.12 0.07
CA LYS A 35 5.65 -16.57 0.20
C LYS A 35 6.60 -16.92 1.34
N LYS A 36 7.67 -16.12 1.56
CA LYS A 36 8.70 -16.40 2.56
C LYS A 36 8.30 -15.98 3.98
N TYR A 37 7.66 -14.83 4.12
CA TYR A 37 7.41 -14.20 5.42
C TYR A 37 5.93 -14.18 5.83
N GLY A 38 5.03 -14.56 4.91
CA GLY A 38 3.59 -14.49 5.10
C GLY A 38 2.99 -13.13 4.76
N CYS A 39 1.73 -13.11 4.30
CA CYS A 39 1.04 -11.87 3.91
C CYS A 39 0.91 -10.88 5.06
N ARG A 40 0.59 -11.35 6.26
CA ARG A 40 0.41 -10.51 7.45
C ARG A 40 1.63 -9.65 7.76
N LYS A 41 2.82 -10.27 7.80
CA LYS A 41 4.06 -9.55 8.11
C LYS A 41 4.39 -8.52 7.03
N VAL A 42 4.27 -8.89 5.75
CA VAL A 42 4.55 -7.99 4.63
C VAL A 42 3.61 -6.80 4.64
N ILE A 43 2.29 -7.00 4.80
CA ILE A 43 1.31 -5.92 4.91
C ILE A 43 1.63 -4.99 6.09
N THR A 44 1.91 -5.55 7.27
CA THR A 44 2.20 -4.76 8.46
C THR A 44 3.46 -3.92 8.28
N VAL A 45 4.55 -4.51 7.78
CA VAL A 45 5.81 -3.80 7.53
C VAL A 45 5.64 -2.72 6.47
N ALA A 46 4.99 -3.04 5.34
CA ALA A 46 4.75 -2.07 4.28
C ALA A 46 3.88 -0.89 4.76
N SER A 47 2.87 -1.15 5.58
CA SER A 47 2.03 -0.11 6.18
C SER A 47 2.80 0.79 7.15
N ILE A 48 3.67 0.21 7.99
CA ILE A 48 4.54 0.99 8.90
C ILE A 48 5.52 1.84 8.10
N LEU A 49 6.15 1.27 7.06
CA LEU A 49 7.05 2.01 6.17
C LEU A 49 6.32 3.18 5.49
N MET A 50 5.13 2.94 4.93
CA MET A 50 4.32 3.97 4.30
C MET A 50 3.99 5.11 5.27
N THR A 51 3.67 4.76 6.52
CA THR A 51 3.41 5.72 7.61
C THR A 51 4.62 6.61 7.87
N GLY A 52 5.81 6.01 8.07
CA GLY A 52 7.05 6.75 8.32
C GLY A 52 7.46 7.64 7.14
N ILE A 53 7.27 7.14 5.91
CA ILE A 53 7.57 7.89 4.69
C ILE A 53 6.67 9.13 4.57
N LEU A 54 5.37 9.02 4.87
CA LEU A 54 4.44 10.15 4.84
C LEU A 54 4.82 11.23 5.85
N LEU A 55 5.24 10.85 7.06
CA LEU A 55 5.78 11.79 8.04
C LEU A 55 7.03 12.49 7.51
N GLY A 56 7.99 11.74 7.00
CA GLY A 56 9.21 12.30 6.41
C GLY A 56 8.89 13.26 5.27
N LEU A 57 7.97 12.88 4.38
CA LEU A 57 7.55 13.70 3.23
C LEU A 57 6.91 15.04 3.67
N SER A 58 6.27 15.09 4.84
CA SER A 58 5.68 16.32 5.38
C SER A 58 6.72 17.32 5.87
N GLN A 59 7.96 16.89 6.14
CA GLN A 59 9.03 17.69 6.76
C GLN A 59 10.14 18.11 5.77
N VAL A 60 10.26 17.41 4.64
CA VAL A 60 11.39 17.58 3.71
C VAL A 60 11.11 18.69 2.70
N ASP A 61 12.09 19.60 2.51
CA ASP A 61 12.04 20.73 1.58
C ASP A 61 13.00 20.59 0.38
N SER A 62 13.72 19.49 0.25
CA SER A 62 14.57 19.19 -0.89
C SER A 62 13.85 18.34 -1.94
N VAL A 63 13.85 18.77 -3.21
CA VAL A 63 13.23 18.05 -4.33
C VAL A 63 13.81 16.64 -4.48
N TYR A 64 15.11 16.46 -4.31
CA TYR A 64 15.78 15.16 -4.41
C TYR A 64 15.35 14.21 -3.30
N LEU A 65 15.22 14.71 -2.07
CA LEU A 65 14.73 13.90 -0.94
C LEU A 65 13.24 13.57 -1.11
N VAL A 66 12.44 14.50 -1.61
CA VAL A 66 11.04 14.25 -1.94
C VAL A 66 10.94 13.15 -3.00
N ALA A 67 11.77 13.18 -4.06
CA ALA A 67 11.80 12.12 -5.07
C ALA A 67 12.13 10.75 -4.47
N ALA A 68 13.14 10.68 -3.59
CA ALA A 68 13.52 9.46 -2.90
C ALA A 68 12.39 8.94 -1.99
N PHE A 69 11.75 9.82 -1.22
CA PHE A 69 10.60 9.45 -0.39
C PHE A 69 9.40 8.98 -1.23
N LEU A 70 9.11 9.61 -2.36
CA LEU A 70 8.03 9.20 -3.25
C LEU A 70 8.32 7.85 -3.92
N LEU A 71 9.57 7.56 -4.27
CA LEU A 71 9.97 6.26 -4.78
C LEU A 71 9.79 5.16 -3.73
N LEU A 72 10.20 5.40 -2.49
CA LEU A 72 10.00 4.48 -1.37
C LEU A 72 8.50 4.32 -1.04
N PHE A 73 7.73 5.40 -1.09
CA PHE A 73 6.29 5.39 -0.91
C PHE A 73 5.59 4.52 -1.97
N GLY A 74 5.98 4.70 -3.24
CA GLY A 74 5.51 3.86 -4.33
C GLY A 74 5.85 2.39 -4.12
N SER A 75 7.07 2.09 -3.66
CA SER A 75 7.47 0.72 -3.32
C SER A 75 6.59 0.11 -2.23
N ALA A 76 6.28 0.87 -1.18
CA ALA A 76 5.39 0.41 -0.12
C ALA A 76 3.94 0.18 -0.62
N ILE A 77 3.43 1.06 -1.51
CA ILE A 77 2.14 0.86 -2.17
C ILE A 77 2.14 -0.43 -2.99
N GLY A 78 3.15 -0.66 -3.82
CA GLY A 78 3.26 -1.88 -4.64
C GLY A 78 3.32 -3.14 -3.78
N MET A 79 4.04 -3.10 -2.64
CA MET A 79 4.06 -4.20 -1.68
C MET A 79 2.69 -4.47 -1.08
N LEU A 80 1.96 -3.44 -0.69
CA LEU A 80 0.60 -3.56 -0.14
C LEU A 80 -0.36 -4.13 -1.18
N ASP A 81 -0.36 -3.59 -2.39
CA ASP A 81 -1.27 -3.99 -3.46
C ASP A 81 -1.12 -5.49 -3.79
N VAL A 82 0.11 -5.95 -4.07
CA VAL A 82 0.37 -7.36 -4.37
C VAL A 82 -0.01 -8.25 -3.20
N THR A 83 0.38 -7.89 -1.96
CA THR A 83 0.14 -8.76 -0.81
C THR A 83 -1.33 -8.81 -0.42
N MET A 84 -2.05 -7.70 -0.55
CA MET A 84 -3.50 -7.67 -0.31
C MET A 84 -4.26 -8.49 -1.37
N ASN A 85 -3.84 -8.45 -2.63
CA ASN A 85 -4.43 -9.29 -3.67
C ASN A 85 -4.17 -10.78 -3.42
N ILE A 86 -2.95 -11.17 -2.99
CA ILE A 86 -2.66 -12.55 -2.58
C ILE A 86 -3.59 -12.96 -1.42
N ASN A 87 -3.72 -12.11 -0.39
CA ASN A 87 -4.59 -12.39 0.76
C ASN A 87 -6.06 -12.50 0.34
N ALA A 88 -6.53 -11.64 -0.58
CA ALA A 88 -7.87 -11.70 -1.14
C ALA A 88 -8.15 -13.04 -1.84
N VAL A 89 -7.19 -13.53 -2.64
CA VAL A 89 -7.29 -14.85 -3.29
C VAL A 89 -7.35 -15.98 -2.26
N LEU A 90 -6.58 -15.90 -1.17
CA LEU A 90 -6.63 -16.90 -0.11
C LEU A 90 -8.00 -16.93 0.58
N VAL A 91 -8.56 -15.74 0.88
CA VAL A 91 -9.90 -15.64 1.46
C VAL A 91 -10.97 -16.14 0.49
N GLU A 92 -10.84 -15.84 -0.81
CA GLU A 92 -11.79 -16.30 -1.83
C GLU A 92 -11.81 -17.83 -1.98
N LYS A 93 -10.65 -18.50 -1.84
CA LYS A 93 -10.57 -19.96 -1.88
C LYS A 93 -11.36 -20.66 -0.76
N ILE A 94 -11.50 -20.04 0.39
CA ILE A 94 -12.27 -20.59 1.53
C ILE A 94 -13.70 -20.02 1.62
N SER A 95 -14.03 -19.05 0.75
CA SER A 95 -15.35 -18.43 0.69
C SER A 95 -16.18 -19.05 -0.44
N PRO A 96 -17.49 -19.30 -0.25
CA PRO A 96 -18.37 -19.77 -1.33
C PRO A 96 -18.73 -18.67 -2.35
N ARG A 97 -18.22 -17.45 -2.17
CA ARG A 97 -18.55 -16.28 -2.99
C ARG A 97 -17.29 -15.66 -3.57
N SER A 98 -17.36 -15.16 -4.82
CA SER A 98 -16.31 -14.31 -5.39
C SER A 98 -16.33 -12.95 -4.68
N ILE A 99 -15.21 -12.59 -4.04
CA ILE A 99 -15.09 -11.39 -3.22
C ILE A 99 -14.04 -10.41 -3.73
N MET A 100 -13.27 -10.78 -4.77
CA MET A 100 -12.20 -9.95 -5.31
C MET A 100 -12.70 -8.55 -5.72
N SER A 101 -13.86 -8.49 -6.38
CA SER A 101 -14.49 -7.20 -6.75
C SER A 101 -14.79 -6.32 -5.53
N ASN A 102 -15.20 -6.91 -4.42
CA ASN A 102 -15.48 -6.19 -3.17
C ASN A 102 -14.19 -5.59 -2.58
N TYR A 103 -13.06 -6.31 -2.66
CA TYR A 103 -11.77 -5.78 -2.20
C TYR A 103 -11.37 -4.52 -2.98
N HIS A 104 -11.50 -4.52 -4.32
CA HIS A 104 -11.23 -3.34 -5.14
C HIS A 104 -12.21 -2.19 -4.85
N GLY A 105 -13.49 -2.49 -4.62
CA GLY A 105 -14.48 -1.50 -4.20
C GLY A 105 -14.15 -0.88 -2.84
N MET A 106 -13.74 -1.68 -1.87
CA MET A 106 -13.30 -1.20 -0.55
C MET A 106 -12.03 -0.36 -0.63
N TRP A 107 -11.07 -0.73 -1.49
CA TRP A 107 -9.88 0.07 -1.74
C TRP A 107 -10.24 1.46 -2.25
N SER A 108 -11.09 1.56 -3.28
CA SER A 108 -11.54 2.84 -3.83
C SER A 108 -12.30 3.67 -2.80
N THR A 109 -13.19 3.04 -2.03
CA THR A 109 -13.91 3.70 -0.94
C THR A 109 -12.95 4.22 0.14
N GLY A 110 -11.94 3.43 0.52
CA GLY A 110 -10.91 3.82 1.47
C GLY A 110 -10.10 5.03 0.99
N CYS A 111 -9.73 5.06 -0.28
CA CYS A 111 -9.04 6.20 -0.89
C CYS A 111 -9.91 7.47 -0.85
N PHE A 112 -11.20 7.35 -1.19
CA PHE A 112 -12.14 8.48 -1.17
C PHE A 112 -12.34 9.02 0.25
N VAL A 113 -12.60 8.14 1.22
CA VAL A 113 -12.79 8.51 2.63
C VAL A 113 -11.52 9.12 3.20
N GLY A 114 -10.35 8.53 2.93
CA GLY A 114 -9.07 9.04 3.41
C GLY A 114 -8.75 10.42 2.87
N ALA A 115 -8.93 10.63 1.56
CA ALA A 115 -8.74 11.94 0.94
C ALA A 115 -9.73 12.99 1.48
N GLY A 116 -11.00 12.60 1.68
CA GLY A 116 -12.03 13.46 2.25
C GLY A 116 -11.72 13.88 3.69
N LEU A 117 -11.31 12.95 4.54
CA LEU A 117 -10.91 13.24 5.93
C LEU A 117 -9.70 14.16 5.97
N PHE A 118 -8.69 13.93 5.13
CA PHE A 118 -7.52 14.79 5.04
C PHE A 118 -7.90 16.21 4.59
N ALA A 119 -8.75 16.34 3.57
CA ALA A 119 -9.26 17.62 3.09
C ALA A 119 -10.06 18.36 4.19
N LEU A 120 -10.90 17.66 4.94
CA LEU A 120 -11.63 18.21 6.08
C LEU A 120 -10.69 18.73 7.19
N CYS A 121 -9.62 18.00 7.50
CA CYS A 121 -8.61 18.47 8.44
C CYS A 121 -8.00 19.82 7.99
N LEU A 122 -7.63 19.94 6.72
CA LEU A 122 -7.06 21.16 6.16
C LEU A 122 -8.07 22.32 6.13
N SER A 123 -9.32 22.05 5.77
CA SER A 123 -10.39 23.10 5.72
C SER A 123 -10.72 23.64 7.11
N ASN A 124 -10.50 22.86 8.16
CA ASN A 124 -10.62 23.29 9.56
C ASN A 124 -9.36 23.99 10.10
N GLY A 125 -8.42 24.35 9.23
CA GLY A 125 -7.21 25.11 9.60
C GLY A 125 -6.08 24.29 10.23
N LEU A 126 -6.17 22.95 10.21
CA LEU A 126 -5.08 22.10 10.66
C LEU A 126 -3.88 22.18 9.69
N SER A 127 -2.67 22.21 10.26
CA SER A 127 -1.47 22.12 9.44
C SER A 127 -1.37 20.78 8.72
N VAL A 128 -0.68 20.74 7.59
CA VAL A 128 -0.43 19.48 6.83
C VAL A 128 0.18 18.41 7.74
N THR A 129 1.11 18.80 8.61
CA THR A 129 1.75 17.89 9.57
C THR A 129 0.74 17.29 10.55
N ASN A 130 -0.14 18.12 11.14
CA ASN A 130 -1.15 17.65 12.08
C ASN A 130 -2.17 16.74 11.40
N ALA A 131 -2.64 17.10 10.19
CA ALA A 131 -3.54 16.27 9.40
C ALA A 131 -2.89 14.92 9.05
N THR A 132 -1.59 14.93 8.72
CA THR A 132 -0.81 13.69 8.49
C THR A 132 -0.74 12.86 9.77
N CYS A 133 -0.41 13.43 10.92
CA CYS A 133 -0.35 12.71 12.20
C CYS A 133 -1.69 12.04 12.54
N ILE A 134 -2.81 12.75 12.36
CA ILE A 134 -4.15 12.18 12.58
C ILE A 134 -4.39 10.99 11.66
N SER A 135 -4.10 11.12 10.37
CA SER A 135 -4.25 10.04 9.39
C SER A 135 -3.40 8.82 9.76
N LEU A 136 -2.19 9.04 10.27
CA LEU A 136 -1.27 7.99 10.70
C LEU A 136 -1.76 7.27 11.96
N LEU A 137 -2.33 7.99 12.92
CA LEU A 137 -2.94 7.39 14.11
C LEU A 137 -4.12 6.51 13.74
N ILE A 138 -4.98 6.97 12.83
CA ILE A 138 -6.11 6.17 12.32
C ILE A 138 -5.58 4.90 11.63
N MET A 139 -4.57 5.03 10.77
CA MET A 139 -3.98 3.88 10.06
C MET A 139 -3.33 2.90 11.03
N ALA A 140 -2.59 3.38 12.03
CA ALA A 140 -1.99 2.54 13.07
C ALA A 140 -3.06 1.77 13.86
N ALA A 141 -4.16 2.43 14.23
CA ALA A 141 -5.29 1.79 14.91
C ALA A 141 -5.92 0.70 14.05
N ILE A 142 -6.15 0.96 12.76
CA ILE A 142 -6.68 -0.03 11.81
C ILE A 142 -5.75 -1.23 11.70
N ILE A 143 -4.44 -1.01 11.56
CA ILE A 143 -3.45 -2.09 11.48
C ILE A 143 -3.46 -2.90 12.78
N ALA A 144 -3.45 -2.26 13.94
CA ALA A 144 -3.45 -2.93 15.24
C ALA A 144 -4.70 -3.83 15.43
N ILE A 145 -5.87 -3.35 15.01
CA ILE A 145 -7.14 -4.09 15.16
C ILE A 145 -7.25 -5.24 14.15
N PHE A 146 -6.85 -5.02 12.90
CA PHE A 146 -7.14 -5.94 11.81
C PHE A 146 -5.98 -6.83 11.38
N SER A 147 -4.73 -6.48 11.71
CA SER A 147 -3.56 -7.29 11.30
C SER A 147 -3.64 -8.74 11.77
N GLY A 148 -4.24 -8.99 12.94
CA GLY A 148 -4.44 -10.33 13.50
C GLY A 148 -5.44 -11.20 12.72
N LYS A 149 -6.27 -10.59 11.85
CA LYS A 149 -7.31 -11.28 11.06
C LYS A 149 -6.86 -11.63 9.64
N LEU A 150 -5.67 -11.20 9.24
CA LEU A 150 -5.11 -11.52 7.93
C LEU A 150 -4.69 -12.99 7.90
N LEU A 151 -5.05 -13.69 6.82
CA LEU A 151 -4.62 -15.06 6.58
C LEU A 151 -3.11 -15.11 6.32
N GLU A 152 -2.45 -16.09 6.90
CA GLU A 152 -1.03 -16.34 6.62
C GLU A 152 -0.91 -17.17 5.34
N TYR A 153 -0.03 -16.75 4.44
CA TYR A 153 0.34 -17.52 3.26
C TYR A 153 1.49 -18.44 3.67
N GLY A 154 1.31 -19.76 3.57
CA GLY A 154 2.41 -20.70 3.72
C GLY A 154 2.36 -21.67 4.89
N ASP A 155 1.25 -21.77 5.63
CA ASP A 155 1.09 -22.81 6.65
C ASP A 155 0.78 -24.21 6.07
N ASP A 156 0.52 -24.29 4.76
CA ASP A 156 0.35 -25.54 4.00
C ASP A 156 1.69 -26.05 3.44
N SER A 157 2.72 -26.13 4.28
CA SER A 157 3.99 -26.77 3.88
C SER A 157 3.87 -28.30 3.67
N ASN A 158 2.65 -28.85 3.75
CA ASN A 158 2.37 -30.28 3.56
C ASN A 158 1.50 -30.60 2.32
N SER A 159 1.15 -29.63 1.49
CA SER A 159 0.48 -29.89 0.23
C SER A 159 1.46 -29.58 -0.92
N GLU A 160 2.27 -30.56 -1.27
CA GLU A 160 3.00 -30.61 -2.55
C GLU A 160 2.02 -30.75 -3.72
N GLU A 161 1.21 -29.74 -3.95
CA GLU A 161 0.55 -29.62 -5.25
C GLU A 161 1.25 -28.50 -6.00
N LYS A 162 2.23 -28.89 -6.79
CA LYS A 162 2.87 -28.04 -7.81
C LYS A 162 1.79 -27.58 -8.77
N ALA A 163 1.17 -26.46 -8.45
CA ALA A 163 0.32 -25.79 -9.44
C ALA A 163 1.20 -25.44 -10.65
N PRO A 164 0.84 -25.86 -11.87
CA PRO A 164 1.61 -25.54 -13.07
C PRO A 164 1.64 -24.01 -13.24
N LEU A 165 2.83 -23.48 -13.51
CA LEU A 165 3.09 -22.06 -13.73
C LEU A 165 2.29 -21.46 -14.92
N ILE A 166 1.68 -22.30 -15.73
CA ILE A 166 0.84 -21.90 -16.87
C ILE A 166 -0.32 -22.89 -16.95
N ALA A 167 -1.53 -22.44 -16.65
CA ALA A 167 -2.75 -23.17 -16.97
C ALA A 167 -3.04 -23.00 -18.47
N ILE A 168 -2.70 -24.00 -19.28
CA ILE A 168 -3.14 -24.04 -20.68
C ILE A 168 -4.59 -24.50 -20.66
N PRO A 169 -5.56 -23.70 -21.16
CA PRO A 169 -6.93 -24.16 -21.27
C PRO A 169 -6.98 -25.33 -22.25
N LYS A 170 -7.45 -26.47 -21.79
CA LYS A 170 -7.79 -27.58 -22.70
C LYS A 170 -9.10 -27.21 -23.37
N GLY A 171 -9.05 -26.97 -24.68
CA GLY A 171 -10.20 -26.79 -25.56
C GLY A 171 -11.09 -28.02 -25.64
#